data_6e15ea3fbdfcabc433ad164b1336432d
#
_entry.id   6e15ea3fbdfcabc433ad164b1336432d
#
_cell.length_a   1.000
_cell.length_b   1.000
_cell.length_c   1.000
_cell.angle_alpha   90.00
_cell.angle_beta   90.00
_cell.angle_gamma   90.00
#
_symmetry.space_group_name_H-M   'P 1'
#
loop_
_entity.id
_entity.type
_entity.pdbx_description
1 polymer ?
#
loop_
_entity_poly.entity_id
_entity_poly.type
_entity_poly.pdbx_seq_one_letter_code
_entity_poly.pdbx_strand_id
1 'polypeptide(L)'
;MFSTQIASQNRIKSVPGGKRRDMISARQITCAGLTLIGVSLANIAATAQQAAPAFTRVVLFGDSLSDTGNVRNRTNSKTNGAIDYPSHTFNYDNGRFTNDDQTDPSSKTYFGVWHEQLARTFLGLQPATFSLGGGLNYGFGGATTMNGTHQETVVTTPFGDVTITIDDMGKQMDDYLASHVVDPQALYIVWGGSNDLRNDDTATSVTATAARATALVSRLATAGAQYILIPNVAPLGDIPKYAGTAKVVTANRASANYRVELDADLTSLQSSLAVQGLMPTIYRVDEWADAVRVFSNGPRFGFTNLTNPCQGSSSSPDQYVFWDDKHPTTAGHFRIAKTAFDAMTNPTPAPSKALNISTRVFVDTGERVSIAGFIVTGDIAKKVLIRGIGPSLAANGVPTPLANPTLTLFDSAGTVKMTNDDWKNSPDAAEIMSSGLAPTNDLESVIIATLAPGQYTAQLAGKNNGTGNGVVEVYDLQSSTSAVLANLSTRGFVGTGDNVMIGGIIIGTGDSPIMVFRALGPSLASFGITNPLLDPTLELHDGSGTLIAFDDDWKIPQIQAVQAVNLAPTDVRESAIVSAFLSPGQYTAIVRGKNNTTGVALVEAYRIP
;
A
#
# COMPACT_ATOMS: atom_id res chain seq x y z
N MET A 1 -33.16 -51.42 -8.44
CA MET A 1 -34.19 -51.82 -9.42
C MET A 1 -34.42 -50.62 -10.32
N PHE A 2 -34.10 -50.82 -11.60
CA PHE A 2 -34.64 -50.22 -12.83
C PHE A 2 -34.67 -48.68 -12.90
N SER A 3 -33.82 -47.97 -13.71
CA SER A 3 -33.74 -48.00 -15.22
C SER A 3 -34.86 -47.16 -15.85
N THR A 4 -34.65 -46.15 -16.62
CA THR A 4 -34.33 -45.94 -18.02
C THR A 4 -34.84 -44.57 -18.51
N GLN A 5 -33.95 -43.90 -19.22
CA GLN A 5 -34.12 -43.00 -20.39
C GLN A 5 -35.55 -42.62 -20.85
N ILE A 6 -35.68 -41.38 -21.33
CA ILE A 6 -36.12 -41.06 -22.71
C ILE A 6 -35.76 -39.59 -23.04
N ALA A 7 -35.10 -39.42 -24.19
CA ALA A 7 -34.91 -38.17 -24.90
C ALA A 7 -36.19 -37.76 -25.66
N SER A 8 -36.49 -36.46 -25.73
CA SER A 8 -37.31 -35.93 -26.82
C SER A 8 -36.91 -34.50 -27.19
N GLN A 9 -36.61 -34.35 -28.46
CA GLN A 9 -36.40 -33.11 -29.19
C GLN A 9 -37.66 -32.25 -29.16
N ASN A 10 -37.52 -30.95 -29.03
CA ASN A 10 -38.48 -30.00 -29.58
C ASN A 10 -37.78 -28.80 -30.21
N ARG A 11 -38.01 -28.66 -31.51
CA ARG A 11 -37.69 -27.49 -32.36
C ARG A 11 -38.47 -26.29 -31.88
N ILE A 12 -37.78 -25.18 -31.76
CA ILE A 12 -38.44 -23.85 -31.66
C ILE A 12 -38.08 -23.04 -32.89
N LYS A 13 -39.13 -22.54 -33.50
CA LYS A 13 -39.19 -21.74 -34.74
C LYS A 13 -38.46 -20.40 -34.58
N SER A 14 -37.79 -19.99 -35.64
CA SER A 14 -37.23 -18.66 -35.88
C SER A 14 -38.33 -17.57 -35.89
N VAL A 15 -38.05 -16.46 -35.16
CA VAL A 15 -38.77 -15.19 -35.32
C VAL A 15 -37.70 -14.14 -35.78
N PRO A 16 -37.93 -13.40 -36.85
CA PRO A 16 -36.99 -12.42 -37.36
C PRO A 16 -37.24 -11.05 -36.75
N GLY A 17 -36.20 -10.31 -36.46
CA GLY A 17 -36.28 -8.86 -36.25
C GLY A 17 -35.77 -8.36 -34.89
N GLY A 18 -34.49 -8.22 -34.70
CA GLY A 18 -33.88 -7.47 -33.62
C GLY A 18 -32.50 -6.96 -34.07
N LYS A 19 -32.36 -5.66 -34.11
CA LYS A 19 -31.17 -4.92 -34.55
C LYS A 19 -29.91 -5.51 -33.94
N ARG A 20 -28.94 -5.87 -34.79
CA ARG A 20 -27.57 -6.15 -34.39
C ARG A 20 -27.04 -4.92 -33.64
N ARG A 21 -26.78 -5.07 -32.37
CA ARG A 21 -25.81 -4.24 -31.68
C ARG A 21 -24.46 -4.72 -32.23
N ASP A 22 -23.79 -3.85 -32.94
CA ASP A 22 -22.41 -4.04 -33.35
C ASP A 22 -21.58 -4.19 -32.07
N MET A 23 -21.20 -5.43 -31.75
CA MET A 23 -20.08 -5.68 -30.88
C MET A 23 -18.84 -5.23 -31.67
N ILE A 24 -18.38 -4.04 -31.38
CA ILE A 24 -17.06 -3.57 -31.79
C ILE A 24 -16.09 -4.57 -31.13
N SER A 25 -15.50 -5.42 -31.97
CA SER A 25 -14.42 -6.30 -31.53
C SER A 25 -13.37 -5.42 -30.84
N ALA A 26 -12.98 -5.80 -29.62
CA ALA A 26 -11.80 -5.25 -28.94
C ALA A 26 -10.57 -5.55 -29.81
N ARG A 27 -10.32 -4.71 -30.80
CA ARG A 27 -9.03 -4.65 -31.44
C ARG A 27 -8.05 -4.15 -30.38
N GLN A 28 -7.02 -4.95 -30.16
CA GLN A 28 -5.90 -4.70 -29.30
C GLN A 28 -5.51 -3.21 -29.34
N ILE A 29 -5.88 -2.47 -28.28
CA ILE A 29 -5.30 -1.15 -28.01
C ILE A 29 -3.95 -1.45 -27.36
N THR A 30 -3.02 -1.92 -28.15
CA THR A 30 -1.61 -1.95 -27.80
C THR A 30 -1.19 -0.50 -27.59
N CYS A 31 -0.49 -0.19 -26.50
CA CYS A 31 0.28 1.05 -26.36
C CYS A 31 1.26 1.11 -27.53
N ALA A 32 0.78 1.67 -28.62
CA ALA A 32 1.58 1.80 -29.82
C ALA A 32 2.57 2.93 -29.61
N GLY A 33 3.77 2.57 -29.33
CA GLY A 33 4.89 3.47 -29.11
C GLY A 33 6.01 2.90 -28.23
N LEU A 34 5.79 1.79 -27.53
CA LEU A 34 6.86 1.12 -26.80
C LEU A 34 7.63 0.20 -27.75
N THR A 35 8.62 0.76 -28.44
CA THR A 35 9.67 -0.06 -29.06
C THR A 35 10.35 -0.81 -27.93
N LEU A 36 10.15 -2.13 -27.89
CA LEU A 36 10.85 -3.05 -26.98
C LEU A 36 12.36 -2.84 -27.12
N ILE A 37 12.95 -2.04 -26.24
CA ILE A 37 14.33 -2.31 -25.85
C ILE A 37 14.23 -3.63 -25.11
N GLY A 38 14.74 -4.71 -25.72
CA GLY A 38 14.83 -6.01 -25.07
C GLY A 38 15.66 -5.90 -23.80
N VAL A 39 15.02 -5.51 -22.70
CA VAL A 39 15.54 -5.78 -21.39
C VAL A 39 15.44 -7.30 -21.28
N SER A 40 16.57 -7.96 -21.49
CA SER A 40 16.73 -9.37 -21.21
C SER A 40 16.21 -9.58 -19.80
N LEU A 41 15.03 -10.16 -19.64
CA LEU A 41 14.52 -10.63 -18.35
C LEU A 41 15.49 -11.72 -17.93
N ALA A 42 16.52 -11.33 -17.19
CA ALA A 42 17.35 -12.29 -16.48
C ALA A 42 16.38 -13.14 -15.64
N ASN A 43 16.47 -14.46 -15.77
CA ASN A 43 15.73 -15.41 -14.97
C ASN A 43 15.76 -14.93 -13.53
N ILE A 44 14.60 -14.57 -12.97
CA ILE A 44 14.45 -14.33 -11.55
C ILE A 44 14.67 -15.69 -10.91
N ALA A 45 15.90 -15.94 -10.44
CA ALA A 45 16.13 -17.01 -9.50
C ALA A 45 15.21 -16.68 -8.32
N ALA A 46 14.20 -17.52 -8.08
CA ALA A 46 13.43 -17.46 -6.85
C ALA A 46 14.48 -17.51 -5.72
N THR A 47 14.60 -16.43 -4.95
CA THR A 47 15.46 -16.43 -3.78
C THR A 47 14.93 -17.52 -2.87
N ALA A 48 15.76 -18.55 -2.63
CA ALA A 48 15.37 -19.63 -1.72
C ALA A 48 15.01 -18.99 -0.38
N GLN A 49 13.83 -19.32 0.13
CA GLN A 49 13.40 -18.88 1.46
C GLN A 49 14.46 -19.30 2.47
N GLN A 50 15.03 -18.33 3.18
CA GLN A 50 16.00 -18.61 4.22
C GLN A 50 15.28 -19.21 5.41
N ALA A 51 15.84 -20.29 6.01
CA ALA A 51 15.28 -20.83 7.23
C ALA A 51 15.38 -19.78 8.35
N ALA A 52 14.31 -19.63 9.14
CA ALA A 52 14.38 -18.80 10.34
C ALA A 52 15.48 -19.33 11.29
N PRO A 53 16.20 -18.47 12.02
CA PRO A 53 17.10 -18.92 13.07
C PRO A 53 16.38 -19.83 14.08
N ALA A 54 17.11 -20.77 14.65
CA ALA A 54 16.56 -21.63 15.70
C ALA A 54 16.52 -20.84 17.02
N PHE A 55 15.37 -20.28 17.36
CA PHE A 55 15.17 -19.57 18.60
C PHE A 55 14.90 -20.54 19.77
N THR A 56 15.32 -20.19 20.98
CA THR A 56 15.05 -20.97 22.20
C THR A 56 13.63 -20.75 22.72
N ARG A 57 13.12 -19.52 22.60
CA ARG A 57 11.82 -19.07 23.10
C ARG A 57 11.41 -17.72 22.50
N VAL A 58 10.17 -17.33 22.79
CA VAL A 58 9.67 -15.98 22.48
C VAL A 58 9.48 -15.23 23.80
N VAL A 59 9.93 -13.96 23.83
CA VAL A 59 9.66 -12.98 24.90
C VAL A 59 8.96 -11.79 24.26
N LEU A 60 7.85 -11.30 24.85
CA LEU A 60 7.00 -10.32 24.20
C LEU A 60 6.67 -9.12 25.11
N PHE A 61 6.72 -7.92 24.52
CA PHE A 61 6.27 -6.64 25.08
C PHE A 61 5.29 -6.01 24.10
N GLY A 62 4.09 -5.64 24.59
CA GLY A 62 3.06 -5.14 23.67
C GLY A 62 1.75 -4.74 24.32
N ASP A 63 0.73 -4.63 23.50
CA ASP A 63 -0.62 -4.19 23.84
C ASP A 63 -1.67 -5.32 23.70
N SER A 64 -2.95 -4.93 23.46
CA SER A 64 -4.09 -5.87 23.35
C SER A 64 -3.95 -6.85 22.18
N LEU A 65 -3.21 -6.51 21.12
CA LEU A 65 -2.97 -7.43 19.99
C LEU A 65 -2.13 -8.65 20.42
N SER A 66 -1.47 -8.56 21.56
CA SER A 66 -0.53 -9.55 22.06
C SER A 66 -0.87 -10.09 23.46
N ASP A 67 -1.80 -9.48 24.18
CA ASP A 67 -2.19 -9.92 25.53
C ASP A 67 -2.83 -11.31 25.47
N THR A 68 -2.37 -12.22 26.34
CA THR A 68 -2.88 -13.59 26.46
C THR A 68 -3.46 -13.88 27.85
N GLY A 69 -3.73 -12.82 28.63
CA GLY A 69 -4.37 -12.95 29.95
C GLY A 69 -3.89 -12.02 31.05
N ASN A 70 -2.99 -11.06 30.78
CA ASN A 70 -2.53 -10.11 31.80
C ASN A 70 -3.67 -9.19 32.28
N VAL A 71 -4.41 -8.57 31.34
CA VAL A 71 -5.59 -7.75 31.65
C VAL A 71 -6.64 -8.59 32.38
N ARG A 72 -6.93 -9.80 31.88
CA ARG A 72 -7.89 -10.71 32.51
C ARG A 72 -7.49 -11.06 33.93
N ASN A 73 -6.22 -11.42 34.16
CA ASN A 73 -5.70 -11.75 35.49
C ASN A 73 -5.88 -10.57 36.46
N ARG A 74 -5.54 -9.36 36.01
CA ARG A 74 -5.66 -8.15 36.84
C ARG A 74 -7.12 -7.78 37.13
N THR A 75 -8.02 -7.94 36.17
CA THR A 75 -9.45 -7.71 36.32
C THR A 75 -10.05 -8.71 37.31
N ASN A 76 -9.74 -10.00 37.14
CA ASN A 76 -10.19 -11.05 38.05
C ASN A 76 -9.68 -10.82 39.47
N SER A 77 -8.43 -10.45 39.66
CA SER A 77 -7.86 -10.12 40.97
C SER A 77 -8.57 -8.92 41.62
N LYS A 78 -8.85 -7.87 40.83
CA LYS A 78 -9.55 -6.66 41.29
C LYS A 78 -10.99 -6.93 41.72
N THR A 79 -11.68 -7.85 41.06
CA THR A 79 -13.11 -8.14 41.24
C THR A 79 -13.37 -9.44 41.99
N ASN A 80 -12.34 -10.09 42.55
CA ASN A 80 -12.41 -11.42 43.16
C ASN A 80 -13.08 -12.47 42.23
N GLY A 81 -12.80 -12.40 40.93
CA GLY A 81 -13.35 -13.30 39.92
C GLY A 81 -14.77 -12.98 39.45
N ALA A 82 -15.37 -11.88 39.95
CA ALA A 82 -16.75 -11.52 39.57
C ALA A 82 -16.87 -11.02 38.13
N ILE A 83 -15.79 -10.48 37.53
CA ILE A 83 -15.77 -9.95 36.17
C ILE A 83 -14.62 -10.57 35.40
N ASP A 84 -14.96 -11.19 34.28
CA ASP A 84 -14.04 -11.73 33.31
C ASP A 84 -13.90 -10.74 32.16
N TYR A 85 -12.68 -10.23 31.88
CA TYR A 85 -12.44 -9.28 30.79
C TYR A 85 -11.05 -9.51 30.17
N PRO A 86 -10.94 -9.60 28.82
CA PRO A 86 -12.05 -9.64 27.86
C PRO A 86 -12.93 -10.87 28.08
N SER A 87 -14.25 -10.73 27.86
CA SER A 87 -15.26 -11.64 28.38
C SER A 87 -15.65 -12.75 27.41
N HIS A 88 -15.69 -13.99 27.87
CA HIS A 88 -16.30 -15.11 27.16
C HIS A 88 -17.79 -14.89 26.83
N THR A 89 -18.52 -14.12 27.64
CA THR A 89 -19.92 -13.77 27.35
C THR A 89 -20.08 -13.02 26.05
N PHE A 90 -19.02 -12.32 25.59
CA PHE A 90 -18.95 -11.65 24.32
C PHE A 90 -18.07 -12.40 23.31
N ASN A 91 -17.86 -13.69 23.52
CA ASN A 91 -17.11 -14.60 22.66
C ASN A 91 -15.66 -14.17 22.40
N TYR A 92 -14.98 -13.59 23.39
CA TYR A 92 -13.53 -13.41 23.36
C TYR A 92 -12.81 -14.69 23.80
N ASP A 93 -11.66 -14.97 23.18
CA ASP A 93 -10.82 -16.10 23.56
C ASP A 93 -10.10 -15.82 24.89
N ASN A 94 -10.42 -16.54 25.89
CA ASN A 94 -9.75 -16.75 27.18
C ASN A 94 -8.66 -15.73 27.58
N GLY A 95 -9.03 -14.46 27.70
CA GLY A 95 -8.14 -13.34 28.05
C GLY A 95 -7.41 -12.71 26.88
N ARG A 96 -7.74 -13.06 25.65
CA ARG A 96 -7.24 -12.49 24.41
C ARG A 96 -8.27 -11.58 23.75
N PHE A 97 -7.82 -10.55 23.09
CA PHE A 97 -8.70 -9.62 22.37
C PHE A 97 -8.96 -10.09 20.94
N THR A 98 -9.48 -11.31 20.81
CA THR A 98 -9.85 -11.92 19.52
C THR A 98 -11.03 -12.87 19.73
N ASN A 99 -11.59 -13.46 18.66
CA ASN A 99 -12.72 -14.39 18.78
C ASN A 99 -12.39 -15.61 19.63
N ASP A 100 -13.35 -15.96 20.46
CA ASP A 100 -13.29 -17.18 21.26
C ASP A 100 -13.47 -18.39 20.35
N ASP A 101 -12.52 -19.27 20.47
CA ASP A 101 -12.58 -20.57 19.91
C ASP A 101 -12.63 -21.63 21.00
N GLN A 102 -13.84 -21.88 21.51
CA GLN A 102 -14.14 -22.83 22.57
C GLN A 102 -13.86 -24.30 22.19
N THR A 103 -13.53 -24.58 20.95
CA THR A 103 -13.25 -25.94 20.49
C THR A 103 -11.75 -26.22 20.52
N ASP A 104 -11.41 -27.51 20.56
CA ASP A 104 -10.05 -28.01 20.62
C ASP A 104 -9.13 -27.30 19.59
N PRO A 105 -8.03 -26.64 20.04
CA PRO A 105 -7.06 -25.99 19.18
C PRO A 105 -6.50 -26.89 18.07
N SER A 106 -6.46 -28.20 18.31
CA SER A 106 -5.95 -29.18 17.33
C SER A 106 -6.84 -29.35 16.10
N SER A 107 -8.10 -28.91 16.16
CA SER A 107 -9.09 -29.05 15.09
C SER A 107 -9.24 -27.81 14.22
N LYS A 108 -8.53 -26.71 14.52
CA LYS A 108 -8.72 -25.41 13.88
C LYS A 108 -7.52 -24.91 13.09
N THR A 109 -7.83 -24.20 12.01
CA THR A 109 -6.82 -23.55 11.16
C THR A 109 -6.16 -22.37 11.85
N TYR A 110 -6.96 -21.58 12.61
CA TYR A 110 -6.50 -20.37 13.29
C TYR A 110 -6.86 -20.42 14.77
N PHE A 111 -5.88 -20.17 15.65
CA PHE A 111 -6.10 -20.23 17.10
C PHE A 111 -5.17 -19.29 17.86
N GLY A 112 -5.74 -18.46 18.74
CA GLY A 112 -5.03 -17.48 19.57
C GLY A 112 -4.57 -16.25 18.80
N VAL A 113 -3.78 -15.41 19.46
CA VAL A 113 -3.23 -14.19 18.86
C VAL A 113 -2.00 -14.48 18.02
N TRP A 114 -1.56 -13.51 17.25
CA TRP A 114 -0.55 -13.65 16.19
C TRP A 114 0.78 -14.25 16.66
N HIS A 115 1.35 -13.83 17.79
CA HIS A 115 2.63 -14.35 18.27
C HIS A 115 2.55 -15.81 18.74
N GLU A 116 1.38 -16.25 19.18
CA GLU A 116 1.15 -17.64 19.52
C GLU A 116 1.09 -18.50 18.25
N GLN A 117 0.43 -17.99 17.22
CA GLN A 117 0.38 -18.62 15.90
C GLN A 117 1.76 -18.61 15.24
N LEU A 118 2.53 -17.50 15.36
CA LEU A 118 3.91 -17.43 14.91
C LEU A 118 4.77 -18.52 15.59
N ALA A 119 4.71 -18.61 16.91
CA ALA A 119 5.49 -19.58 17.67
C ALA A 119 5.13 -21.02 17.27
N ARG A 120 3.86 -21.41 17.30
CA ARG A 120 3.42 -22.79 17.04
C ARG A 120 3.57 -23.19 15.58
N THR A 121 3.03 -22.36 14.69
CA THR A 121 2.84 -22.75 13.28
C THR A 121 4.10 -22.58 12.46
N PHE A 122 4.88 -21.53 12.73
CA PHE A 122 5.99 -21.15 11.88
C PHE A 122 7.37 -21.44 12.51
N LEU A 123 7.48 -21.31 13.83
CA LEU A 123 8.77 -21.47 14.50
C LEU A 123 8.94 -22.82 15.21
N GLY A 124 7.87 -23.59 15.39
CA GLY A 124 7.92 -24.86 16.13
C GLY A 124 8.18 -24.69 17.62
N LEU A 125 7.83 -23.52 18.19
CA LEU A 125 8.06 -23.18 19.59
C LEU A 125 6.76 -23.23 20.39
N GLN A 126 6.91 -23.38 21.74
CA GLN A 126 5.79 -23.13 22.63
C GLN A 126 5.50 -21.62 22.71
N PRO A 127 4.22 -21.21 22.63
CA PRO A 127 3.85 -19.82 22.80
C PRO A 127 4.20 -19.28 24.17
N ALA A 128 4.57 -18.00 24.25
CA ALA A 128 4.77 -17.30 25.50
C ALA A 128 3.40 -17.06 26.18
N THR A 129 3.24 -17.50 27.42
CA THR A 129 2.05 -17.23 28.24
C THR A 129 2.20 -15.92 28.99
N PHE A 130 1.09 -15.37 29.51
CA PHE A 130 1.04 -14.07 30.18
C PHE A 130 1.94 -13.99 31.44
N SER A 131 2.59 -12.86 31.65
CA SER A 131 3.65 -12.67 32.66
C SER A 131 3.12 -12.73 34.11
N LEU A 132 1.91 -12.24 34.35
CA LEU A 132 1.27 -12.37 35.70
C LEU A 132 0.95 -13.82 36.10
N GLY A 133 0.98 -14.75 35.14
CA GLY A 133 0.94 -16.20 35.37
C GLY A 133 2.32 -16.87 35.37
N GLY A 134 3.40 -16.11 35.37
CA GLY A 134 4.80 -16.62 35.35
C GLY A 134 5.34 -16.90 33.96
N GLY A 135 4.68 -16.44 32.91
CA GLY A 135 5.13 -16.56 31.52
C GLY A 135 6.00 -15.40 31.04
N LEU A 136 6.33 -15.41 29.74
CA LEU A 136 7.22 -14.44 29.10
C LEU A 136 6.50 -13.46 28.15
N ASN A 137 5.18 -13.44 28.18
CA ASN A 137 4.38 -12.43 27.48
C ASN A 137 3.97 -11.34 28.47
N TYR A 138 4.61 -10.18 28.35
CA TYR A 138 4.39 -9.00 29.17
C TYR A 138 3.33 -8.06 28.60
N GLY A 139 2.74 -8.35 27.42
CA GLY A 139 1.73 -7.53 26.76
C GLY A 139 0.47 -7.32 27.60
N PHE A 140 0.02 -6.07 27.70
CA PHE A 140 -1.22 -5.68 28.37
C PHE A 140 -2.17 -4.98 27.39
N GLY A 141 -3.44 -5.38 27.36
CA GLY A 141 -4.47 -4.62 26.66
C GLY A 141 -4.50 -3.16 27.14
N GLY A 142 -4.52 -2.21 26.19
CA GLY A 142 -4.48 -0.78 26.50
C GLY A 142 -3.07 -0.17 26.62
N ALA A 143 -2.01 -0.97 26.73
CA ALA A 143 -0.65 -0.46 26.93
C ALA A 143 -0.21 0.49 25.79
N THR A 144 0.49 1.56 26.19
CA THR A 144 1.18 2.49 25.31
C THR A 144 2.69 2.23 25.30
N THR A 145 3.43 2.92 24.44
CA THR A 145 4.91 2.84 24.41
C THR A 145 5.58 3.60 25.57
N MET A 146 4.79 4.24 26.45
CA MET A 146 5.27 5.03 27.58
C MET A 146 6.00 4.20 28.62
N ASN A 147 6.67 4.88 29.53
CA ASN A 147 7.21 4.29 30.77
C ASN A 147 6.14 4.31 31.87
N GLY A 148 6.23 3.32 32.79
CA GLY A 148 5.37 3.28 33.97
C GLY A 148 4.02 2.63 33.71
N THR A 149 2.99 3.16 34.34
CA THR A 149 1.63 2.59 34.31
C THR A 149 0.59 3.69 34.18
N HIS A 150 -0.57 3.32 33.66
CA HIS A 150 -1.76 4.19 33.69
C HIS A 150 -2.99 3.42 34.16
N GLN A 151 -4.08 4.15 34.42
CA GLN A 151 -5.37 3.56 34.82
C GLN A 151 -6.28 3.50 33.59
N GLU A 152 -6.92 2.36 33.35
CA GLU A 152 -7.92 2.20 32.31
C GLU A 152 -9.19 1.58 32.84
N THR A 153 -10.35 2.14 32.47
CA THR A 153 -11.65 1.55 32.73
C THR A 153 -11.94 0.47 31.70
N VAL A 154 -11.87 -0.78 32.10
CA VAL A 154 -12.03 -1.93 31.21
C VAL A 154 -13.47 -2.41 31.08
N VAL A 155 -14.29 -2.18 32.11
CA VAL A 155 -15.71 -2.56 32.14
C VAL A 155 -16.52 -1.48 32.85
N THR A 156 -17.64 -1.07 32.24
CA THR A 156 -18.65 -0.22 32.85
C THR A 156 -19.85 -1.11 33.26
N THR A 157 -20.23 -1.11 34.51
CA THR A 157 -21.38 -1.87 35.05
C THR A 157 -22.41 -0.91 35.64
N PRO A 158 -23.68 -1.36 35.84
CA PRO A 158 -24.66 -0.57 36.55
C PRO A 158 -24.28 -0.24 38.02
N PHE A 159 -23.30 -0.97 38.58
CA PHE A 159 -22.83 -0.82 39.97
C PHE A 159 -21.49 -0.06 40.06
N GLY A 160 -20.97 0.45 38.95
CA GLY A 160 -19.72 1.21 38.88
C GLY A 160 -18.74 0.66 37.85
N ASP A 161 -17.74 1.47 37.55
CA ASP A 161 -16.70 1.16 36.58
C ASP A 161 -15.61 0.28 37.22
N VAL A 162 -15.12 -0.69 36.46
CA VAL A 162 -13.93 -1.47 36.83
C VAL A 162 -12.72 -0.86 36.13
N THR A 163 -11.92 -0.15 36.90
CA THR A 163 -10.67 0.47 36.47
C THR A 163 -9.50 -0.36 36.97
N ILE A 164 -8.59 -0.73 36.12
CA ILE A 164 -7.36 -1.47 36.42
C ILE A 164 -6.13 -0.69 36.07
N THR A 165 -4.99 -1.04 36.63
CA THR A 165 -3.68 -0.51 36.23
C THR A 165 -3.20 -1.27 35.02
N ILE A 166 -2.78 -0.57 33.98
CA ILE A 166 -2.13 -1.11 32.78
C ILE A 166 -0.64 -0.86 32.89
N ASP A 167 0.17 -1.89 32.66
CA ASP A 167 1.61 -1.74 32.57
C ASP A 167 1.97 -1.33 31.14
N ASP A 168 2.46 -0.11 30.96
CA ASP A 168 2.96 0.39 29.68
C ASP A 168 4.26 -0.33 29.28
N MET A 169 4.62 -0.31 28.00
CA MET A 169 5.70 -1.14 27.46
C MET A 169 7.06 -0.87 28.12
N GLY A 170 7.33 0.37 28.57
CA GLY A 170 8.52 0.67 29.35
C GLY A 170 8.57 -0.08 30.68
N LYS A 171 7.44 -0.16 31.40
CA LYS A 171 7.30 -0.93 32.64
C LYS A 171 7.40 -2.43 32.40
N GLN A 172 6.74 -2.93 31.35
CA GLN A 172 6.86 -4.35 30.94
C GLN A 172 8.34 -4.74 30.74
N MET A 173 9.10 -3.87 30.07
CA MET A 173 10.54 -4.05 29.84
C MET A 173 11.34 -3.98 31.14
N ASP A 174 11.00 -3.06 32.07
CA ASP A 174 11.64 -2.94 33.36
C ASP A 174 11.46 -4.23 34.18
N ASP A 175 10.24 -4.78 34.21
CA ASP A 175 9.92 -5.99 34.96
C ASP A 175 10.67 -7.22 34.42
N TYR A 176 10.74 -7.33 33.09
CA TYR A 176 11.53 -8.41 32.46
C TYR A 176 13.00 -8.29 32.81
N LEU A 177 13.62 -7.14 32.57
CA LEU A 177 15.06 -6.93 32.77
C LEU A 177 15.47 -7.01 34.26
N ALA A 178 14.57 -6.71 35.19
CA ALA A 178 14.80 -6.84 36.62
C ALA A 178 14.77 -8.30 37.11
N SER A 179 14.05 -9.19 36.41
CA SER A 179 13.76 -10.56 36.84
C SER A 179 14.44 -11.64 35.98
N HIS A 180 14.94 -11.30 34.80
CA HIS A 180 15.52 -12.24 33.85
C HIS A 180 16.86 -11.78 33.31
N VAL A 181 17.76 -12.74 33.06
CA VAL A 181 18.94 -12.52 32.21
C VAL A 181 18.50 -12.69 30.76
N VAL A 182 18.91 -11.75 29.92
CA VAL A 182 18.61 -11.79 28.48
C VAL A 182 19.25 -13.02 27.85
N ASP A 183 18.42 -13.85 27.21
CA ASP A 183 18.87 -15.01 26.43
C ASP A 183 19.19 -14.56 25.01
N PRO A 184 20.44 -14.61 24.56
CA PRO A 184 20.82 -14.13 23.22
C PRO A 184 20.21 -14.97 22.08
N GLN A 185 19.70 -16.17 22.37
CA GLN A 185 19.05 -17.05 21.39
C GLN A 185 17.52 -16.93 21.39
N ALA A 186 16.92 -16.11 22.25
CA ALA A 186 15.48 -15.87 22.25
C ALA A 186 15.07 -14.87 21.17
N LEU A 187 13.85 -15.00 20.66
CA LEU A 187 13.21 -13.98 19.85
C LEU A 187 12.47 -12.99 20.76
N TYR A 188 12.92 -11.75 20.77
CA TYR A 188 12.30 -10.65 21.50
C TYR A 188 11.35 -9.89 20.57
N ILE A 189 10.10 -9.71 21.00
CA ILE A 189 9.08 -9.01 20.24
C ILE A 189 8.72 -7.72 20.95
N VAL A 190 8.75 -6.59 20.23
CA VAL A 190 8.34 -5.26 20.71
C VAL A 190 7.29 -4.72 19.76
N TRP A 191 6.01 -4.76 20.15
CA TRP A 191 4.93 -4.28 19.30
C TRP A 191 3.90 -3.46 20.05
N GLY A 192 3.89 -2.16 19.76
CA GLY A 192 2.95 -1.18 20.29
C GLY A 192 2.95 0.09 19.46
N GLY A 193 2.28 1.13 20.00
CA GLY A 193 2.09 2.40 19.31
C GLY A 193 0.66 2.61 18.85
N SER A 194 -0.13 1.56 18.67
CA SER A 194 -1.53 1.67 18.25
C SER A 194 -2.37 2.46 19.26
N ASN A 195 -2.19 2.25 20.56
CA ASN A 195 -2.90 2.99 21.59
C ASN A 195 -2.41 4.43 21.71
N ASP A 196 -1.11 4.68 21.57
CA ASP A 196 -0.53 6.03 21.54
C ASP A 196 -1.20 6.86 20.45
N LEU A 197 -1.20 6.36 19.19
CA LEU A 197 -1.72 7.06 18.02
C LEU A 197 -3.24 7.15 17.99
N ARG A 198 -3.95 6.23 18.62
CA ARG A 198 -5.41 6.33 18.80
C ARG A 198 -5.79 7.43 19.78
N ASN A 199 -4.98 7.63 20.81
CA ASN A 199 -5.18 8.65 21.83
C ASN A 199 -4.77 10.03 21.30
N ASP A 200 -3.65 10.12 20.58
CA ASP A 200 -3.13 11.36 20.00
C ASP A 200 -2.45 11.07 18.63
N ASP A 201 -3.09 11.48 17.53
CA ASP A 201 -2.62 11.28 16.16
C ASP A 201 -1.89 12.52 15.58
N THR A 202 -1.41 13.40 16.43
CA THR A 202 -0.59 14.53 16.02
C THR A 202 0.81 14.09 15.56
N ALA A 203 1.44 14.91 14.71
CA ALA A 203 2.81 14.64 14.26
C ALA A 203 3.80 14.52 15.42
N THR A 204 3.65 15.34 16.46
CA THR A 204 4.48 15.28 17.67
C THR A 204 4.34 13.94 18.39
N SER A 205 3.11 13.44 18.52
CA SER A 205 2.85 12.13 19.12
C SER A 205 3.43 11.00 18.29
N VAL A 206 3.32 11.06 16.96
CA VAL A 206 3.91 10.08 16.03
C VAL A 206 5.43 9.96 16.26
N THR A 207 6.16 11.09 16.19
CA THR A 207 7.61 11.11 16.40
C THR A 207 8.00 10.60 17.79
N ALA A 208 7.28 11.04 18.83
CA ALA A 208 7.55 10.57 20.19
C ALA A 208 7.29 9.08 20.37
N THR A 209 6.26 8.52 19.73
CA THR A 209 5.91 7.10 19.78
C THR A 209 6.97 6.24 19.08
N ALA A 210 7.44 6.65 17.91
CA ALA A 210 8.52 5.98 17.18
C ALA A 210 9.82 5.97 17.99
N ALA A 211 10.18 7.10 18.57
CA ALA A 211 11.37 7.21 19.41
C ALA A 211 11.29 6.30 20.65
N ARG A 212 10.12 6.21 21.33
CA ARG A 212 9.94 5.31 22.48
C ARG A 212 10.03 3.84 22.08
N ALA A 213 9.38 3.42 20.98
CA ALA A 213 9.46 2.06 20.48
C ALA A 213 10.93 1.68 20.14
N THR A 214 11.65 2.58 19.47
CA THR A 214 13.08 2.42 19.15
C THR A 214 13.94 2.33 20.42
N ALA A 215 13.64 3.11 21.45
CA ALA A 215 14.34 3.05 22.73
C ALA A 215 14.18 1.68 23.44
N LEU A 216 13.00 1.05 23.34
CA LEU A 216 12.78 -0.30 23.86
C LEU A 216 13.65 -1.34 23.13
N VAL A 217 13.75 -1.23 21.80
CA VAL A 217 14.66 -2.07 20.99
C VAL A 217 16.12 -1.86 21.41
N SER A 218 16.53 -0.60 21.61
CA SER A 218 17.89 -0.26 22.06
C SER A 218 18.21 -0.88 23.43
N ARG A 219 17.27 -0.85 24.37
CA ARG A 219 17.42 -1.46 25.70
C ARG A 219 17.66 -2.96 25.63
N LEU A 220 16.89 -3.68 24.81
CA LEU A 220 17.07 -5.12 24.58
C LEU A 220 18.43 -5.44 23.96
N ALA A 221 18.79 -4.71 22.90
CA ALA A 221 20.07 -4.88 22.22
C ALA A 221 21.26 -4.67 23.16
N THR A 222 21.21 -3.60 23.96
CA THR A 222 22.25 -3.29 24.96
C THR A 222 22.31 -4.34 26.08
N ALA A 223 21.17 -4.94 26.44
CA ALA A 223 21.10 -6.03 27.40
C ALA A 223 21.56 -7.39 26.84
N GLY A 224 21.88 -7.50 25.54
CA GLY A 224 22.44 -8.68 24.90
C GLY A 224 21.50 -9.48 24.00
N ALA A 225 20.29 -8.98 23.69
CA ALA A 225 19.39 -9.62 22.75
C ALA A 225 20.00 -9.59 21.33
N GLN A 226 20.02 -10.76 20.67
CA GLN A 226 20.55 -10.89 19.30
C GLN A 226 19.45 -10.88 18.23
N TYR A 227 18.22 -11.19 18.59
CA TYR A 227 17.09 -11.28 17.65
C TYR A 227 15.90 -10.49 18.19
N ILE A 228 15.57 -9.40 17.51
CA ILE A 228 14.48 -8.52 17.92
C ILE A 228 13.52 -8.32 16.74
N LEU A 229 12.24 -8.55 16.95
CA LEU A 229 11.19 -8.35 15.95
C LEU A 229 10.33 -7.16 16.37
N ILE A 230 10.15 -6.21 15.45
CA ILE A 230 9.37 -4.99 15.68
C ILE A 230 8.45 -4.72 14.49
N PRO A 231 7.13 -4.91 14.63
CA PRO A 231 6.14 -4.48 13.67
C PRO A 231 5.87 -2.97 13.78
N ASN A 232 5.56 -2.35 12.64
CA ASN A 232 4.88 -1.05 12.65
C ASN A 232 3.37 -1.25 12.89
N VAL A 233 2.57 -0.17 12.82
CA VAL A 233 1.12 -0.24 13.04
C VAL A 233 0.36 -0.30 11.72
N ALA A 234 -0.70 -1.11 11.67
CA ALA A 234 -1.65 -1.13 10.56
C ALA A 234 -2.34 0.24 10.39
N PRO A 235 -3.03 0.52 9.26
CA PRO A 235 -3.82 1.73 9.06
C PRO A 235 -4.93 1.86 10.09
N LEU A 236 -4.70 2.64 11.16
CA LEU A 236 -5.63 2.76 12.30
C LEU A 236 -6.95 3.45 11.95
N GLY A 237 -6.98 4.27 10.90
CA GLY A 237 -8.21 4.90 10.43
C GLY A 237 -9.22 3.91 9.86
N ASP A 238 -8.77 2.74 9.41
CA ASP A 238 -9.61 1.74 8.76
C ASP A 238 -10.21 0.71 9.71
N ILE A 239 -9.96 0.82 11.03
CA ILE A 239 -10.67 -0.01 12.01
C ILE A 239 -12.17 0.36 12.04
N PRO A 240 -13.08 -0.60 12.30
CA PRO A 240 -14.52 -0.36 12.28
C PRO A 240 -14.96 0.80 13.17
N LYS A 241 -14.28 1.03 14.29
CA LYS A 241 -14.53 2.14 15.23
C LYS A 241 -14.56 3.52 14.57
N TYR A 242 -13.77 3.75 13.54
CA TYR A 242 -13.64 5.05 12.90
C TYR A 242 -14.41 5.15 11.57
N ALA A 243 -15.07 4.07 11.14
CA ALA A 243 -15.81 4.05 9.90
C ALA A 243 -16.81 5.23 9.79
N GLY A 244 -16.72 5.97 8.69
CA GLY A 244 -17.58 7.14 8.43
C GLY A 244 -17.28 8.39 9.26
N THR A 245 -16.22 8.40 10.09
CA THR A 245 -15.80 9.58 10.88
C THR A 245 -14.63 10.31 10.24
N ALA A 246 -14.41 11.58 10.64
CA ALA A 246 -13.23 12.34 10.21
C ALA A 246 -11.91 11.74 10.74
N LYS A 247 -11.95 10.90 11.77
CA LYS A 247 -10.77 10.24 12.37
C LYS A 247 -10.08 9.29 11.39
N VAL A 248 -10.80 8.74 10.39
CA VAL A 248 -10.22 7.91 9.33
C VAL A 248 -8.98 8.55 8.73
N VAL A 249 -9.09 9.80 8.30
CA VAL A 249 -7.99 10.49 7.59
C VAL A 249 -6.81 10.77 8.51
N THR A 250 -7.07 11.26 9.73
CA THR A 250 -5.98 11.66 10.64
C THR A 250 -5.25 10.45 11.21
N ALA A 251 -5.98 9.39 11.58
CA ALA A 251 -5.39 8.16 12.10
C ALA A 251 -4.61 7.38 11.02
N ASN A 252 -5.09 7.32 9.77
CA ASN A 252 -4.32 6.71 8.68
C ASN A 252 -3.04 7.48 8.37
N ARG A 253 -3.10 8.83 8.41
CA ARG A 253 -1.91 9.66 8.26
C ARG A 253 -0.91 9.40 9.39
N ALA A 254 -1.37 9.31 10.63
CA ALA A 254 -0.52 9.01 11.77
C ALA A 254 0.16 7.65 11.63
N SER A 255 -0.58 6.61 11.22
CA SER A 255 -0.04 5.26 10.98
C SER A 255 1.02 5.26 9.87
N ALA A 256 0.75 5.90 8.73
CA ALA A 256 1.69 6.00 7.62
C ALA A 256 2.97 6.76 8.02
N ASN A 257 2.84 7.85 8.77
CA ASN A 257 3.99 8.62 9.26
C ASN A 257 4.79 7.82 10.31
N TYR A 258 4.11 7.13 11.23
CA TYR A 258 4.78 6.27 12.22
C TYR A 258 5.63 5.19 11.56
N ARG A 259 5.12 4.56 10.49
CA ARG A 259 5.87 3.60 9.69
C ARG A 259 7.20 4.17 9.19
N VAL A 260 7.17 5.38 8.62
CA VAL A 260 8.36 6.06 8.07
C VAL A 260 9.33 6.47 9.17
N GLU A 261 8.82 7.10 10.24
CA GLU A 261 9.62 7.54 11.40
C GLU A 261 10.29 6.36 12.09
N LEU A 262 9.54 5.29 12.38
CA LEU A 262 10.07 4.10 13.03
C LEU A 262 11.20 3.46 12.19
N ASP A 263 11.04 3.36 10.87
CA ASP A 263 12.07 2.79 9.99
C ASP A 263 13.35 3.63 9.98
N ALA A 264 13.22 4.96 9.96
CA ALA A 264 14.35 5.89 10.03
C ALA A 264 15.06 5.81 11.39
N ASP A 265 14.31 5.78 12.49
CA ASP A 265 14.85 5.68 13.84
C ASP A 265 15.59 4.34 14.05
N LEU A 266 15.02 3.23 13.58
CA LEU A 266 15.66 1.91 13.64
C LEU A 266 16.94 1.85 12.80
N THR A 267 16.98 2.54 11.67
CA THR A 267 18.19 2.63 10.83
C THR A 267 19.30 3.40 11.55
N SER A 268 18.94 4.50 12.19
CA SER A 268 19.85 5.29 13.02
C SER A 268 20.34 4.50 14.23
N LEU A 269 19.44 3.75 14.89
CA LEU A 269 19.77 2.87 16.01
C LEU A 269 20.76 1.78 15.59
N GLN A 270 20.54 1.07 14.48
CA GLN A 270 21.44 0.03 14.01
C GLN A 270 22.85 0.57 13.76
N SER A 271 22.96 1.77 13.18
CA SER A 271 24.24 2.45 12.98
C SER A 271 24.92 2.78 14.31
N SER A 272 24.17 3.26 15.30
CA SER A 272 24.68 3.58 16.64
C SER A 272 25.12 2.33 17.41
N LEU A 273 24.37 1.23 17.33
CA LEU A 273 24.71 -0.05 17.95
C LEU A 273 25.98 -0.65 17.33
N ALA A 274 26.13 -0.56 16.00
CA ALA A 274 27.32 -1.06 15.30
C ALA A 274 28.61 -0.35 15.77
N VAL A 275 28.55 0.97 16.03
CA VAL A 275 29.68 1.73 16.63
C VAL A 275 30.06 1.20 18.01
N GLN A 276 29.08 0.65 18.76
CA GLN A 276 29.30 0.05 20.08
C GLN A 276 29.72 -1.42 20.02
N GLY A 277 29.87 -1.99 18.82
CA GLY A 277 30.17 -3.41 18.61
C GLY A 277 28.97 -4.34 18.83
N LEU A 278 27.74 -3.81 18.88
CA LEU A 278 26.51 -4.56 19.03
C LEU A 278 25.85 -4.72 17.65
N MET A 279 25.57 -5.95 17.25
CA MET A 279 25.06 -6.28 15.91
C MET A 279 23.81 -7.18 16.01
N PRO A 280 22.73 -6.75 16.71
CA PRO A 280 21.51 -7.54 16.74
C PRO A 280 20.84 -7.58 15.36
N THR A 281 20.20 -8.69 15.06
CA THR A 281 19.29 -8.78 13.92
C THR A 281 17.96 -8.18 14.32
N ILE A 282 17.56 -7.07 13.69
CA ILE A 282 16.28 -6.40 13.91
C ILE A 282 15.38 -6.70 12.71
N TYR A 283 14.38 -7.57 12.94
CA TYR A 283 13.35 -7.91 11.95
C TYR A 283 12.25 -6.83 11.97
N ARG A 284 12.18 -6.03 10.93
CA ARG A 284 11.15 -5.00 10.75
C ARG A 284 9.96 -5.60 10.02
N VAL A 285 8.80 -5.58 10.63
CA VAL A 285 7.56 -6.12 10.02
C VAL A 285 6.69 -4.97 9.56
N ASP A 286 6.40 -4.94 8.26
CA ASP A 286 5.60 -3.87 7.67
C ASP A 286 4.10 -4.25 7.66
N GLU A 287 3.47 -4.17 8.85
CA GLU A 287 2.03 -4.43 9.03
C GLU A 287 1.16 -3.42 8.31
N TRP A 288 1.64 -2.17 8.17
CA TRP A 288 0.92 -1.17 7.39
C TRP A 288 0.77 -1.59 5.94
N ALA A 289 1.87 -1.98 5.30
CA ALA A 289 1.84 -2.42 3.90
C ALA A 289 1.05 -3.72 3.72
N ASP A 290 1.14 -4.66 4.68
CA ASP A 290 0.38 -5.89 4.63
C ASP A 290 -1.13 -5.66 4.75
N ALA A 291 -1.55 -4.80 5.67
CA ALA A 291 -2.95 -4.42 5.80
C ALA A 291 -3.48 -3.73 4.52
N VAL A 292 -2.71 -2.84 3.90
CA VAL A 292 -3.08 -2.24 2.60
C VAL A 292 -3.24 -3.33 1.52
N ARG A 293 -2.37 -4.34 1.49
CA ARG A 293 -2.52 -5.48 0.57
C ARG A 293 -3.82 -6.25 0.83
N VAL A 294 -4.13 -6.53 2.09
CA VAL A 294 -5.39 -7.18 2.49
C VAL A 294 -6.59 -6.34 2.05
N PHE A 295 -6.59 -5.04 2.35
CA PHE A 295 -7.69 -4.13 2.00
C PHE A 295 -7.85 -3.94 0.49
N SER A 296 -6.77 -4.05 -0.29
CA SER A 296 -6.85 -3.97 -1.76
C SER A 296 -7.43 -5.23 -2.41
N ASN A 297 -7.28 -6.40 -1.79
CA ASN A 297 -7.79 -7.67 -2.32
C ASN A 297 -8.00 -8.71 -1.22
N GLY A 298 -9.00 -8.48 -0.36
CA GLY A 298 -9.35 -9.38 0.76
C GLY A 298 -9.56 -10.85 0.36
N PRO A 299 -10.29 -11.15 -0.74
CA PRO A 299 -10.52 -12.53 -1.16
C PRO A 299 -9.23 -13.34 -1.43
N ARG A 300 -8.14 -12.70 -1.86
CA ARG A 300 -6.83 -13.34 -2.03
C ARG A 300 -6.29 -13.91 -0.72
N PHE A 301 -6.71 -13.36 0.42
CA PHE A 301 -6.29 -13.75 1.77
C PHE A 301 -7.38 -14.51 2.54
N GLY A 302 -8.52 -14.80 1.89
CA GLY A 302 -9.65 -15.49 2.50
C GLY A 302 -10.69 -14.58 3.16
N PHE A 303 -10.49 -13.25 3.14
CA PHE A 303 -11.42 -12.30 3.75
C PHE A 303 -12.44 -11.79 2.75
N THR A 304 -13.71 -11.86 3.12
CA THR A 304 -14.84 -11.31 2.36
C THR A 304 -15.44 -10.08 3.04
N ASN A 305 -15.12 -9.83 4.31
CA ASN A 305 -15.52 -8.63 5.03
C ASN A 305 -14.28 -7.95 5.64
N LEU A 306 -14.01 -6.75 5.17
CA LEU A 306 -12.84 -5.95 5.53
C LEU A 306 -13.18 -4.77 6.47
N THR A 307 -14.48 -4.46 6.64
CA THR A 307 -14.95 -3.19 7.21
C THR A 307 -15.71 -3.33 8.52
N ASN A 308 -16.43 -4.43 8.70
CA ASN A 308 -17.33 -4.60 9.84
C ASN A 308 -16.76 -5.56 10.88
N PRO A 309 -17.10 -5.39 12.14
CA PRO A 309 -16.78 -6.40 13.17
C PRO A 309 -17.60 -7.67 12.94
N CYS A 310 -16.99 -8.82 13.25
CA CYS A 310 -17.67 -10.11 13.21
C CYS A 310 -18.45 -10.40 14.50
N GLN A 311 -18.06 -9.81 15.61
CA GLN A 311 -18.69 -10.01 16.91
C GLN A 311 -20.20 -9.70 16.85
N GLY A 312 -21.02 -10.66 17.30
CA GLY A 312 -22.48 -10.57 17.18
C GLY A 312 -23.05 -10.97 15.81
N SER A 313 -22.20 -11.32 14.84
CA SER A 313 -22.62 -11.86 13.55
C SER A 313 -22.80 -13.39 13.62
N SER A 314 -23.67 -13.93 12.74
CA SER A 314 -23.78 -15.38 12.53
C SER A 314 -22.79 -15.92 11.50
N SER A 315 -21.96 -15.06 10.90
CA SER A 315 -20.98 -15.42 9.88
C SER A 315 -19.72 -16.01 10.50
N SER A 316 -18.94 -16.76 9.70
CA SER A 316 -17.66 -17.31 10.14
C SER A 316 -16.65 -16.18 10.41
N PRO A 317 -15.99 -16.13 11.57
CA PRO A 317 -14.93 -15.18 11.86
C PRO A 317 -13.76 -15.24 10.86
N ASP A 318 -13.50 -16.39 10.25
CA ASP A 318 -12.41 -16.59 9.30
C ASP A 318 -12.54 -15.75 8.03
N GLN A 319 -13.75 -15.24 7.75
CA GLN A 319 -14.02 -14.39 6.59
C GLN A 319 -13.92 -12.88 6.90
N TYR A 320 -13.69 -12.52 8.16
CA TYR A 320 -13.62 -11.14 8.64
C TYR A 320 -12.19 -10.77 9.04
N VAL A 321 -11.78 -9.55 8.72
CA VAL A 321 -10.53 -9.01 9.26
C VAL A 321 -10.66 -8.70 10.74
N PHE A 322 -11.78 -8.07 11.14
CA PHE A 322 -12.00 -7.58 12.49
C PHE A 322 -12.97 -8.46 13.29
N TRP A 323 -12.58 -8.74 14.55
CA TRP A 323 -13.44 -9.38 15.51
C TRP A 323 -14.43 -8.39 16.14
N ASP A 324 -13.90 -7.33 16.76
CA ASP A 324 -14.67 -6.23 17.36
C ASP A 324 -14.44 -4.90 16.59
N ASP A 325 -14.66 -3.77 17.24
CA ASP A 325 -14.52 -2.44 16.62
C ASP A 325 -13.05 -2.05 16.29
N LYS A 326 -12.05 -2.85 16.69
CA LYS A 326 -10.62 -2.54 16.55
C LYS A 326 -9.66 -3.73 16.49
N HIS A 327 -10.04 -4.90 17.02
CA HIS A 327 -9.13 -6.04 17.10
C HIS A 327 -9.38 -7.04 15.96
N PRO A 328 -8.33 -7.70 15.46
CA PRO A 328 -8.45 -8.72 14.42
C PRO A 328 -9.15 -9.98 14.91
N THR A 329 -9.71 -10.74 13.97
CA THR A 329 -10.09 -12.15 14.19
C THR A 329 -8.84 -13.02 14.34
N THR A 330 -9.01 -14.27 14.77
CA THR A 330 -7.91 -15.27 14.77
C THR A 330 -7.33 -15.48 13.37
N ALA A 331 -8.14 -15.40 12.31
CA ALA A 331 -7.66 -15.42 10.92
C ALA A 331 -6.84 -14.16 10.58
N GLY A 332 -7.26 -12.98 11.06
CA GLY A 332 -6.47 -11.74 10.96
C GLY A 332 -5.13 -11.87 11.70
N HIS A 333 -5.14 -12.41 12.91
CA HIS A 333 -3.91 -12.70 13.65
C HIS A 333 -2.99 -13.71 12.96
N PHE A 334 -3.54 -14.70 12.25
CA PHE A 334 -2.73 -15.61 11.43
C PHE A 334 -2.02 -14.87 10.28
N ARG A 335 -2.70 -13.91 9.66
CA ARG A 335 -2.09 -13.10 8.61
C ARG A 335 -0.90 -12.29 9.15
N ILE A 336 -1.05 -11.64 10.31
CA ILE A 336 0.01 -10.94 11.02
C ILE A 336 1.20 -11.88 11.32
N ALA A 337 0.92 -13.08 11.85
CA ALA A 337 1.94 -14.10 12.13
C ALA A 337 2.72 -14.50 10.87
N LYS A 338 2.02 -14.67 9.75
CA LYS A 338 2.64 -15.00 8.45
C LYS A 338 3.55 -13.87 7.95
N THR A 339 3.10 -12.63 8.06
CA THR A 339 3.88 -11.44 7.66
C THR A 339 5.14 -11.31 8.52
N ALA A 340 5.02 -11.55 9.83
CA ALA A 340 6.16 -11.57 10.74
C ALA A 340 7.17 -12.69 10.38
N PHE A 341 6.68 -13.88 10.05
CA PHE A 341 7.53 -14.99 9.60
C PHE A 341 8.22 -14.68 8.28
N ASP A 342 7.50 -14.09 7.32
CA ASP A 342 8.06 -13.69 6.03
C ASP A 342 9.18 -12.65 6.20
N ALA A 343 9.02 -11.69 7.11
CA ALA A 343 10.05 -10.71 7.42
C ALA A 343 11.35 -11.34 7.99
N MET A 344 11.24 -12.50 8.64
CA MET A 344 12.41 -13.22 9.17
C MET A 344 13.09 -14.14 8.15
N THR A 345 12.35 -14.63 7.15
CA THR A 345 12.81 -15.70 6.26
C THR A 345 13.00 -15.28 4.81
N ASN A 346 12.37 -14.20 4.41
CA ASN A 346 12.50 -13.63 3.08
C ASN A 346 13.27 -12.31 3.20
N PRO A 347 14.55 -12.25 2.81
CA PRO A 347 15.20 -10.95 2.70
C PRO A 347 14.38 -10.10 1.74
N THR A 348 13.93 -8.95 2.22
CA THR A 348 13.08 -8.03 1.43
C THR A 348 13.82 -7.72 0.13
N PRO A 349 13.31 -8.14 -1.05
CA PRO A 349 13.93 -7.76 -2.31
C PRO A 349 13.97 -6.24 -2.39
N ALA A 350 14.98 -5.70 -3.07
CA ALA A 350 15.00 -4.26 -3.34
C ALA A 350 13.67 -3.86 -3.99
N PRO A 351 13.00 -2.81 -3.52
CA PRO A 351 11.71 -2.41 -4.04
C PRO A 351 11.82 -2.09 -5.53
N SER A 352 10.90 -2.62 -6.34
CA SER A 352 10.86 -2.34 -7.78
C SER A 352 10.68 -0.84 -8.04
N LYS A 353 11.24 -0.33 -9.13
CA LYS A 353 11.19 1.08 -9.51
C LYS A 353 10.32 1.29 -10.73
N ALA A 354 9.68 2.44 -10.83
CA ALA A 354 9.13 2.90 -12.10
C ALA A 354 10.30 3.29 -13.01
N LEU A 355 10.40 2.61 -14.16
CA LEU A 355 11.46 2.83 -15.14
C LEU A 355 11.04 3.83 -16.22
N ASN A 356 9.74 3.90 -16.50
CA ASN A 356 9.14 4.81 -17.46
C ASN A 356 7.74 5.20 -16.99
N ILE A 357 7.37 6.40 -17.34
CA ILE A 357 6.05 6.95 -17.15
C ILE A 357 5.66 7.66 -18.44
N SER A 358 4.48 7.38 -18.97
CA SER A 358 4.02 7.95 -20.25
C SER A 358 2.55 8.33 -20.19
N THR A 359 2.14 9.33 -20.97
CA THR A 359 0.71 9.62 -21.15
C THR A 359 0.42 10.00 -22.59
N ARG A 360 -0.53 9.30 -23.20
CA ARG A 360 -1.16 9.68 -24.46
C ARG A 360 -2.43 10.50 -24.17
N VAL A 361 -2.54 11.64 -24.81
CA VAL A 361 -3.69 12.53 -24.66
C VAL A 361 -3.90 13.36 -25.94
N PHE A 362 -5.11 13.83 -26.18
CA PHE A 362 -5.35 14.82 -27.21
C PHE A 362 -4.85 16.19 -26.72
N VAL A 363 -3.78 16.66 -27.35
CA VAL A 363 -3.14 17.96 -27.08
C VAL A 363 -3.91 19.04 -27.83
N ASP A 364 -4.42 20.03 -27.10
CA ASP A 364 -5.13 21.20 -27.61
C ASP A 364 -4.45 22.46 -27.06
N THR A 365 -5.07 23.61 -27.12
CA THR A 365 -4.56 24.91 -26.67
C THR A 365 -5.16 25.34 -25.35
N GLY A 366 -4.56 26.34 -24.67
CA GLY A 366 -5.04 26.91 -23.41
C GLY A 366 -5.06 25.88 -22.28
N GLU A 367 -6.19 25.70 -21.60
CA GLU A 367 -6.32 24.76 -20.47
C GLU A 367 -6.19 23.28 -20.88
N ARG A 368 -6.29 22.99 -22.17
CA ARG A 368 -6.28 21.63 -22.72
C ARG A 368 -4.92 21.18 -23.24
N VAL A 369 -3.84 21.94 -22.99
CA VAL A 369 -2.48 21.46 -23.23
C VAL A 369 -2.18 20.26 -22.35
N SER A 370 -1.31 19.36 -22.79
CA SER A 370 -0.86 18.25 -21.94
C SER A 370 0.19 18.73 -20.95
N ILE A 371 -0.04 18.47 -19.67
CA ILE A 371 0.86 18.84 -18.57
C ILE A 371 1.19 17.58 -17.78
N ALA A 372 2.40 17.07 -17.98
CA ALA A 372 2.90 15.89 -17.27
C ALA A 372 3.79 16.31 -16.09
N GLY A 373 3.30 16.10 -14.88
CA GLY A 373 4.05 16.27 -13.63
C GLY A 373 4.74 14.99 -13.23
N PHE A 374 5.93 15.10 -12.66
CA PHE A 374 6.64 13.98 -12.04
C PHE A 374 7.48 14.45 -10.86
N ILE A 375 7.78 13.54 -9.94
CA ILE A 375 8.56 13.82 -8.74
C ILE A 375 9.82 12.95 -8.78
N VAL A 376 10.97 13.60 -8.56
CA VAL A 376 12.25 12.93 -8.27
C VAL A 376 12.40 12.90 -6.75
N THR A 377 12.54 11.70 -6.16
CA THR A 377 12.78 11.51 -4.72
C THR A 377 14.16 10.86 -4.50
N GLY A 378 14.64 10.92 -3.26
CA GLY A 378 15.97 10.45 -2.87
C GLY A 378 16.87 11.61 -2.49
N ASP A 379 18.16 11.33 -2.33
CA ASP A 379 19.20 12.24 -1.81
C ASP A 379 20.17 12.75 -2.88
N ILE A 380 20.07 12.24 -4.09
CA ILE A 380 20.94 12.60 -5.23
C ILE A 380 20.11 13.01 -6.44
N ALA A 381 20.76 13.72 -7.37
CA ALA A 381 20.14 14.10 -8.63
C ALA A 381 19.93 12.86 -9.53
N LYS A 382 18.87 12.91 -10.34
CA LYS A 382 18.47 11.86 -11.27
C LYS A 382 18.56 12.34 -12.71
N LYS A 383 19.19 11.55 -13.58
CA LYS A 383 19.20 11.82 -15.02
C LYS A 383 17.97 11.18 -15.67
N VAL A 384 17.19 12.00 -16.35
CA VAL A 384 15.97 11.60 -17.06
C VAL A 384 16.02 12.00 -18.53
N LEU A 385 15.29 11.26 -19.36
CA LEU A 385 15.01 11.62 -20.76
C LEU A 385 13.50 11.82 -20.90
N ILE A 386 13.08 12.95 -21.42
CA ILE A 386 11.68 13.32 -21.63
C ILE A 386 11.43 13.41 -23.13
N ARG A 387 10.40 12.70 -23.63
CA ARG A 387 10.02 12.75 -25.06
C ARG A 387 8.65 13.37 -25.24
N GLY A 388 8.48 14.11 -26.31
CA GLY A 388 7.21 14.57 -26.84
C GLY A 388 6.99 13.97 -28.22
N ILE A 389 6.13 12.97 -28.30
CA ILE A 389 5.88 12.16 -29.49
C ILE A 389 4.57 12.57 -30.13
N GLY A 390 4.57 12.67 -31.47
CA GLY A 390 3.38 13.02 -32.23
C GLY A 390 3.34 12.31 -33.57
N PRO A 391 4.09 12.74 -34.61
CA PRO A 391 3.99 12.21 -35.99
C PRO A 391 4.17 10.70 -36.08
N SER A 392 5.09 10.10 -35.32
CA SER A 392 5.34 8.67 -35.33
C SER A 392 4.17 7.82 -34.82
N LEU A 393 3.22 8.41 -34.09
CA LEU A 393 2.01 7.71 -33.63
C LEU A 393 1.11 7.24 -34.79
N ALA A 394 1.20 7.89 -35.96
CA ALA A 394 0.45 7.47 -37.14
C ALA A 394 0.77 6.03 -37.58
N ALA A 395 2.04 5.62 -37.47
CA ALA A 395 2.47 4.26 -37.79
C ALA A 395 1.83 3.19 -36.90
N ASN A 396 1.35 3.60 -35.71
CA ASN A 396 0.69 2.76 -34.72
C ASN A 396 -0.85 2.88 -34.78
N GLY A 397 -1.40 3.50 -35.80
CA GLY A 397 -2.83 3.63 -36.03
C GLY A 397 -3.53 4.67 -35.13
N VAL A 398 -2.77 5.56 -34.46
CA VAL A 398 -3.36 6.65 -33.69
C VAL A 398 -3.93 7.70 -34.64
N PRO A 399 -5.22 8.03 -34.57
CA PRO A 399 -5.82 9.04 -35.44
C PRO A 399 -5.34 10.44 -35.05
N THR A 400 -5.30 11.33 -36.03
CA THR A 400 -4.95 12.76 -35.82
C THR A 400 -3.75 12.97 -34.90
N PRO A 401 -2.56 12.43 -35.23
CA PRO A 401 -1.37 12.63 -34.42
C PRO A 401 -0.97 14.11 -34.39
N LEU A 402 -0.38 14.57 -33.29
CA LEU A 402 0.18 15.92 -33.20
C LEU A 402 1.31 16.11 -34.19
N ALA A 403 1.15 17.03 -35.13
CA ALA A 403 2.04 17.13 -36.32
C ALA A 403 3.47 17.58 -35.96
N ASN A 404 3.64 18.44 -34.98
CA ASN A 404 4.93 18.93 -34.52
C ASN A 404 4.85 19.25 -33.03
N PRO A 405 5.25 18.32 -32.14
CA PRO A 405 5.23 18.50 -30.70
C PRO A 405 6.38 19.37 -30.22
N THR A 406 6.11 20.22 -29.21
CA THR A 406 7.13 21.00 -28.51
C THR A 406 7.10 20.64 -27.02
N LEU A 407 8.27 20.53 -26.41
CA LEU A 407 8.43 20.26 -24.97
C LEU A 407 8.98 21.47 -24.25
N THR A 408 8.40 21.77 -23.07
CA THR A 408 8.95 22.74 -22.12
C THR A 408 8.98 22.11 -20.74
N LEU A 409 10.16 22.05 -20.11
CA LEU A 409 10.39 21.53 -18.77
C LEU A 409 10.42 22.70 -17.77
N PHE A 410 9.62 22.60 -16.71
CA PHE A 410 9.54 23.58 -15.62
C PHE A 410 9.96 22.94 -14.29
N ASP A 411 10.49 23.73 -13.38
CA ASP A 411 10.65 23.36 -11.97
C ASP A 411 9.37 23.67 -11.15
N SER A 412 9.39 23.37 -9.86
CA SER A 412 8.26 23.58 -8.94
C SER A 412 7.85 25.05 -8.77
N ALA A 413 8.73 26.01 -9.08
CA ALA A 413 8.43 27.43 -9.06
C ALA A 413 7.82 27.94 -10.38
N GLY A 414 7.63 27.05 -11.38
CA GLY A 414 7.16 27.40 -12.71
C GLY A 414 8.24 28.04 -13.60
N THR A 415 9.51 27.92 -13.21
CA THR A 415 10.64 28.46 -14.02
C THR A 415 10.97 27.49 -15.12
N VAL A 416 11.08 27.99 -16.36
CA VAL A 416 11.52 27.19 -17.50
C VAL A 416 12.97 26.75 -17.30
N LYS A 417 13.19 25.44 -17.32
CA LYS A 417 14.52 24.84 -17.24
C LYS A 417 15.10 24.54 -18.63
N MET A 418 14.29 23.97 -19.49
CA MET A 418 14.70 23.55 -20.83
C MET A 418 13.50 23.57 -21.79
N THR A 419 13.77 23.75 -23.06
CA THR A 419 12.79 23.60 -24.15
C THR A 419 13.42 22.83 -25.32
N ASN A 420 12.60 22.07 -26.03
CA ASN A 420 13.02 21.43 -27.28
C ASN A 420 11.82 21.34 -28.24
N ASP A 421 12.10 21.54 -29.53
CA ASP A 421 11.15 21.48 -30.63
C ASP A 421 11.45 20.26 -31.52
N ASP A 422 12.66 20.19 -32.04
CA ASP A 422 13.15 19.12 -32.89
C ASP A 422 14.36 18.45 -32.21
N TRP A 423 14.29 17.18 -31.88
CA TRP A 423 15.29 16.49 -31.04
C TRP A 423 16.71 16.47 -31.67
N LYS A 424 16.82 16.43 -33.03
CA LYS A 424 18.12 16.45 -33.70
C LYS A 424 18.86 17.77 -33.57
N ASN A 425 18.13 18.86 -33.27
CA ASN A 425 18.69 20.17 -33.01
C ASN A 425 19.13 20.37 -31.56
N SER A 426 18.87 19.37 -30.69
CA SER A 426 19.33 19.38 -29.29
C SER A 426 20.86 19.26 -29.23
N PRO A 427 21.53 19.98 -28.30
CA PRO A 427 22.95 19.73 -27.98
C PRO A 427 23.20 18.29 -27.50
N ASP A 428 22.18 17.62 -26.98
CA ASP A 428 22.24 16.25 -26.49
C ASP A 428 21.88 15.19 -27.53
N ALA A 429 21.76 15.54 -28.84
CA ALA A 429 21.31 14.63 -29.87
C ALA A 429 22.13 13.33 -29.96
N ALA A 430 23.45 13.40 -29.72
CA ALA A 430 24.31 12.21 -29.69
C ALA A 430 23.98 11.29 -28.51
N GLU A 431 23.70 11.85 -27.35
CA GLU A 431 23.30 11.08 -26.17
C GLU A 431 21.89 10.51 -26.35
N ILE A 432 20.96 11.27 -26.91
CA ILE A 432 19.61 10.80 -27.24
C ILE A 432 19.70 9.57 -28.16
N MET A 433 20.54 9.59 -29.20
CA MET A 433 20.75 8.42 -30.05
C MET A 433 21.36 7.24 -29.32
N SER A 434 22.37 7.47 -28.50
CA SER A 434 23.04 6.38 -27.74
C SER A 434 22.18 5.75 -26.66
N SER A 435 21.18 6.47 -26.17
CA SER A 435 20.21 5.93 -25.19
C SER A 435 19.27 4.87 -25.77
N GLY A 436 19.18 4.76 -27.10
CA GLY A 436 18.20 3.92 -27.79
C GLY A 436 16.76 4.44 -27.72
N LEU A 437 16.55 5.64 -27.19
CA LEU A 437 15.23 6.27 -27.03
C LEU A 437 14.97 7.39 -28.03
N ALA A 438 15.84 7.56 -29.03
CA ALA A 438 15.66 8.58 -30.06
C ALA A 438 14.33 8.38 -30.83
N PRO A 439 13.51 9.44 -30.99
CA PRO A 439 12.31 9.35 -31.81
C PRO A 439 12.63 9.00 -33.28
N THR A 440 11.67 8.38 -33.96
CA THR A 440 11.79 8.01 -35.37
C THR A 440 11.50 9.17 -36.34
N ASN A 441 10.83 10.21 -35.86
CA ASN A 441 10.51 11.41 -36.64
C ASN A 441 11.34 12.61 -36.14
N ASP A 442 11.89 13.39 -37.05
CA ASP A 442 12.79 14.50 -36.71
C ASP A 442 12.08 15.69 -36.06
N LEU A 443 10.76 15.83 -36.27
CA LEU A 443 9.94 16.88 -35.70
C LEU A 443 9.50 16.58 -34.24
N GLU A 444 9.90 15.46 -33.69
CA GLU A 444 9.56 15.10 -32.29
C GLU A 444 10.58 15.70 -31.33
N SER A 445 10.13 15.96 -30.10
CA SER A 445 10.91 16.68 -29.08
C SER A 445 11.55 15.75 -28.08
N VAL A 446 12.81 16.02 -27.68
CA VAL A 446 13.46 15.30 -26.55
C VAL A 446 14.26 16.27 -25.69
N ILE A 447 14.16 16.10 -24.38
CA ILE A 447 14.97 16.78 -23.39
C ILE A 447 15.70 15.72 -22.54
N ILE A 448 17.04 15.85 -22.40
CA ILE A 448 17.79 15.14 -21.35
C ILE A 448 18.08 16.13 -20.23
N ALA A 449 17.80 15.75 -18.97
CA ALA A 449 18.02 16.62 -17.83
C ALA A 449 18.53 15.81 -16.63
N THR A 450 19.47 16.41 -15.86
CA THR A 450 19.87 15.93 -14.54
C THR A 450 19.18 16.80 -13.49
N LEU A 451 18.23 16.21 -12.76
CA LEU A 451 17.28 16.91 -11.90
C LEU A 451 17.55 16.55 -10.42
N ALA A 452 17.69 17.56 -9.58
CA ALA A 452 17.72 17.37 -8.13
C ALA A 452 16.39 16.79 -7.61
N PRO A 453 16.34 16.18 -6.43
CA PRO A 453 15.07 15.81 -5.79
C PRO A 453 14.11 17.00 -5.77
N GLY A 454 12.85 16.79 -6.22
CA GLY A 454 11.88 17.86 -6.38
C GLY A 454 10.76 17.53 -7.36
N GLN A 455 9.85 18.48 -7.55
CA GLN A 455 8.72 18.38 -8.47
C GLN A 455 9.05 19.08 -9.78
N TYR A 456 8.66 18.46 -10.90
CA TYR A 456 8.90 18.95 -12.24
C TYR A 456 7.66 18.79 -13.10
N THR A 457 7.54 19.63 -14.11
CA THR A 457 6.44 19.60 -15.08
C THR A 457 6.99 19.65 -16.49
N ALA A 458 6.61 18.69 -17.32
CA ALA A 458 6.85 18.70 -18.76
C ALA A 458 5.54 19.06 -19.47
N GLN A 459 5.51 20.19 -20.13
CA GLN A 459 4.39 20.63 -20.97
C GLN A 459 4.61 20.17 -22.40
N LEU A 460 3.65 19.44 -22.95
CA LEU A 460 3.61 19.07 -24.37
C LEU A 460 2.56 19.93 -25.07
N ALA A 461 2.98 20.67 -26.07
CA ALA A 461 2.13 21.52 -26.89
C ALA A 461 2.42 21.28 -28.40
N GLY A 462 1.52 21.69 -29.26
CA GLY A 462 1.79 21.71 -30.69
C GLY A 462 2.42 23.02 -31.14
N LYS A 463 3.45 22.96 -31.96
CA LYS A 463 4.06 24.14 -32.60
C LYS A 463 2.99 24.95 -33.31
N ASN A 464 3.04 26.27 -33.19
CA ASN A 464 2.09 27.20 -33.78
C ASN A 464 0.61 26.91 -33.42
N ASN A 465 0.36 26.48 -32.18
CA ASN A 465 -0.97 26.08 -31.67
C ASN A 465 -1.56 24.87 -32.44
N GLY A 466 -0.73 24.00 -32.99
CA GLY A 466 -1.16 22.73 -33.56
C GLY A 466 -1.84 21.84 -32.53
N THR A 467 -2.82 21.05 -32.98
CA THR A 467 -3.58 20.14 -32.12
C THR A 467 -3.50 18.71 -32.64
N GLY A 468 -3.68 17.72 -31.75
CA GLY A 468 -3.67 16.31 -32.13
C GLY A 468 -3.27 15.39 -30.99
N ASN A 469 -3.32 14.08 -31.23
CA ASN A 469 -2.89 13.09 -30.24
C ASN A 469 -1.36 13.12 -30.09
N GLY A 470 -0.90 13.33 -28.87
CA GLY A 470 0.52 13.32 -28.50
C GLY A 470 0.79 12.40 -27.32
N VAL A 471 2.04 12.01 -27.17
CA VAL A 471 2.52 11.25 -25.99
C VAL A 471 3.65 12.04 -25.35
N VAL A 472 3.56 12.25 -24.05
CA VAL A 472 4.68 12.69 -23.23
C VAL A 472 5.19 11.49 -22.43
N GLU A 473 6.51 11.30 -22.41
CA GLU A 473 7.16 10.17 -21.75
C GLU A 473 8.34 10.65 -20.92
N VAL A 474 8.52 10.07 -19.75
CA VAL A 474 9.69 10.30 -18.88
C VAL A 474 10.38 8.97 -18.61
N TYR A 475 11.65 8.87 -18.93
CA TYR A 475 12.48 7.68 -18.71
C TYR A 475 13.55 7.95 -17.67
N ASP A 476 13.74 6.98 -16.77
CA ASP A 476 14.87 6.93 -15.85
C ASP A 476 16.12 6.40 -16.56
N LEU A 477 17.10 7.27 -16.81
CA LEU A 477 18.38 6.87 -17.41
C LEU A 477 19.41 6.34 -16.40
N GLN A 478 19.08 6.34 -15.09
CA GLN A 478 19.95 5.93 -13.99
C GLN A 478 19.21 5.09 -12.95
N SER A 479 18.58 4.00 -13.40
CA SER A 479 17.76 3.13 -12.53
C SER A 479 18.53 2.47 -11.37
N SER A 480 19.87 2.38 -11.45
CA SER A 480 20.73 1.83 -10.40
C SER A 480 20.95 2.76 -9.20
N THR A 481 20.60 4.05 -9.29
CA THR A 481 20.80 5.02 -8.20
C THR A 481 19.70 4.96 -7.14
N SER A 482 19.94 5.53 -5.93
CA SER A 482 18.93 5.65 -4.86
C SER A 482 17.77 6.56 -5.22
N ALA A 483 18.00 7.56 -6.07
CA ALA A 483 16.94 8.44 -6.56
C ALA A 483 15.93 7.68 -7.45
N VAL A 484 14.63 7.98 -7.32
CA VAL A 484 13.55 7.32 -8.06
C VAL A 484 12.54 8.32 -8.64
N LEU A 485 11.89 7.93 -9.73
CA LEU A 485 10.66 8.56 -10.21
C LEU A 485 9.50 8.06 -9.35
N ALA A 486 8.92 8.92 -8.50
CA ALA A 486 7.97 8.52 -7.48
C ALA A 486 6.52 8.52 -7.98
N ASN A 487 6.17 9.38 -8.92
CA ASN A 487 4.83 9.46 -9.47
C ASN A 487 4.82 9.93 -10.93
N LEU A 488 3.68 9.68 -11.58
CA LEU A 488 3.22 10.38 -12.78
C LEU A 488 1.92 11.09 -12.44
N SER A 489 1.75 12.28 -12.99
CA SER A 489 0.52 13.05 -12.90
C SER A 489 0.34 13.81 -14.22
N THR A 490 -0.61 13.43 -15.07
CA THR A 490 -0.82 14.12 -16.34
C THR A 490 -2.22 14.69 -16.45
N ARG A 491 -2.30 16.01 -16.62
CA ARG A 491 -3.52 16.72 -16.95
C ARG A 491 -3.65 16.90 -18.46
N GLY A 492 -4.86 16.65 -18.98
CA GLY A 492 -5.17 16.87 -20.38
C GLY A 492 -6.63 16.66 -20.68
N PHE A 493 -7.01 16.82 -21.95
CA PHE A 493 -8.39 16.67 -22.39
C PHE A 493 -8.73 15.21 -22.67
N VAL A 494 -9.78 14.71 -22.06
CA VAL A 494 -10.36 13.38 -22.29
C VAL A 494 -11.50 13.51 -23.29
N GLY A 495 -11.30 12.95 -24.47
CA GLY A 495 -12.32 12.84 -25.50
C GLY A 495 -13.03 11.47 -25.49
N THR A 496 -13.61 11.10 -26.62
CA THR A 496 -14.30 9.81 -26.81
C THR A 496 -13.55 8.94 -27.83
N GLY A 497 -13.87 7.65 -27.88
CA GLY A 497 -13.24 6.71 -28.83
C GLY A 497 -11.74 6.60 -28.58
N ASP A 498 -10.94 6.90 -29.60
CA ASP A 498 -9.47 6.84 -29.54
C ASP A 498 -8.82 8.06 -28.85
N ASN A 499 -9.61 9.12 -28.60
CA ASN A 499 -9.14 10.34 -27.96
C ASN A 499 -9.29 10.31 -26.42
N VAL A 500 -9.34 9.13 -25.82
CA VAL A 500 -9.29 8.94 -24.37
C VAL A 500 -7.89 9.19 -23.84
N MET A 501 -7.75 9.49 -22.54
CA MET A 501 -6.45 9.65 -21.90
C MET A 501 -5.91 8.28 -21.47
N ILE A 502 -4.65 8.02 -21.76
CA ILE A 502 -4.00 6.74 -21.47
C ILE A 502 -2.68 7.00 -20.77
N GLY A 503 -2.61 6.65 -19.48
CA GLY A 503 -1.37 6.63 -18.70
C GLY A 503 -0.68 5.28 -18.82
N GLY A 504 0.62 5.24 -19.08
CA GLY A 504 1.45 4.03 -19.11
C GLY A 504 2.52 4.06 -18.02
N ILE A 505 2.82 2.92 -17.43
CA ILE A 505 3.92 2.74 -16.48
C ILE A 505 4.66 1.44 -16.74
N ILE A 506 5.99 1.47 -16.61
CA ILE A 506 6.82 0.26 -16.62
C ILE A 506 7.37 0.06 -15.22
N ILE A 507 7.06 -1.09 -14.62
CA ILE A 507 7.57 -1.52 -13.33
C ILE A 507 8.79 -2.42 -13.57
N GLY A 508 9.93 -2.03 -13.03
CA GLY A 508 11.18 -2.80 -13.08
C GLY A 508 11.18 -4.01 -12.16
N THR A 509 12.31 -4.73 -12.16
CA THR A 509 12.52 -5.89 -11.27
C THR A 509 12.58 -5.45 -9.80
N GLY A 510 12.14 -6.33 -8.90
CA GLY A 510 12.06 -6.10 -7.46
C GLY A 510 10.78 -6.64 -6.88
N ASP A 511 10.50 -6.30 -5.62
CA ASP A 511 9.24 -6.67 -4.97
C ASP A 511 8.04 -5.93 -5.58
N SER A 512 6.86 -6.54 -5.53
CA SER A 512 5.63 -5.91 -6.04
C SER A 512 5.31 -4.63 -5.26
N PRO A 513 5.32 -3.46 -5.92
CA PRO A 513 5.05 -2.21 -5.23
C PRO A 513 3.55 -2.07 -4.94
N ILE A 514 3.23 -1.30 -3.91
CA ILE A 514 1.87 -0.76 -3.79
C ILE A 514 1.78 0.43 -4.74
N MET A 515 0.94 0.30 -5.76
CA MET A 515 0.66 1.36 -6.74
C MET A 515 -0.74 1.91 -6.53
N VAL A 516 -0.88 3.22 -6.65
CA VAL A 516 -2.17 3.89 -6.64
C VAL A 516 -2.36 4.59 -7.97
N PHE A 517 -3.46 4.29 -8.64
CA PHE A 517 -3.87 4.98 -9.87
C PHE A 517 -5.12 5.81 -9.57
N ARG A 518 -5.16 7.06 -10.03
CA ARG A 518 -6.32 7.94 -9.85
C ARG A 518 -6.72 8.58 -11.16
N ALA A 519 -8.02 8.82 -11.32
CA ALA A 519 -8.58 9.66 -12.38
C ALA A 519 -9.42 10.76 -11.72
N LEU A 520 -8.90 11.99 -11.75
CA LEU A 520 -9.54 13.15 -11.14
C LEU A 520 -10.15 14.04 -12.22
N GLY A 521 -11.32 14.58 -11.93
CA GLY A 521 -12.03 15.47 -12.84
C GLY A 521 -12.76 16.57 -12.11
N PRO A 522 -13.85 16.30 -11.39
CA PRO A 522 -14.68 17.32 -10.70
C PRO A 522 -13.88 18.23 -9.77
N SER A 523 -12.91 17.67 -9.02
CA SER A 523 -12.07 18.41 -8.09
C SER A 523 -11.18 19.48 -8.77
N LEU A 524 -10.89 19.32 -10.08
CA LEU A 524 -10.06 20.27 -10.84
C LEU A 524 -10.74 21.64 -10.99
N ALA A 525 -12.07 21.72 -10.84
CA ALA A 525 -12.79 23.00 -10.86
C ALA A 525 -12.27 23.96 -9.76
N SER A 526 -11.89 23.43 -8.60
CA SER A 526 -11.31 24.24 -7.51
C SER A 526 -9.94 24.83 -7.84
N PHE A 527 -9.27 24.31 -8.88
CA PHE A 527 -8.00 24.80 -9.40
C PHE A 527 -8.14 25.65 -10.67
N GLY A 528 -9.38 26.11 -10.95
CA GLY A 528 -9.67 27.04 -12.06
C GLY A 528 -9.90 26.38 -13.42
N ILE A 529 -10.01 25.05 -13.49
CA ILE A 529 -10.38 24.36 -14.74
C ILE A 529 -11.86 24.57 -15.02
N THR A 530 -12.15 25.17 -16.17
CA THR A 530 -13.52 25.59 -16.52
C THR A 530 -14.37 24.48 -17.14
N ASN A 531 -13.75 23.45 -17.70
CA ASN A 531 -14.42 22.28 -18.30
C ASN A 531 -13.82 20.98 -17.77
N PRO A 532 -13.94 20.68 -16.45
CA PRO A 532 -13.45 19.42 -15.90
C PRO A 532 -14.32 18.24 -16.38
N LEU A 533 -13.72 17.06 -16.48
CA LEU A 533 -14.44 15.81 -16.70
C LEU A 533 -15.30 15.50 -15.46
N LEU A 534 -16.64 15.46 -15.60
CA LEU A 534 -17.53 15.46 -14.46
C LEU A 534 -17.66 14.11 -13.73
N ASP A 535 -17.33 13.01 -14.42
CA ASP A 535 -17.49 11.65 -13.92
C ASP A 535 -16.46 10.75 -14.64
N PRO A 536 -15.19 10.72 -14.16
CA PRO A 536 -14.13 9.91 -14.75
C PRO A 536 -14.22 8.44 -14.33
N THR A 537 -14.07 7.52 -15.27
CA THR A 537 -13.85 6.10 -15.02
C THR A 537 -12.40 5.73 -15.26
N LEU A 538 -11.91 4.72 -14.57
CA LEU A 538 -10.51 4.27 -14.62
C LEU A 538 -10.43 2.76 -14.85
N GLU A 539 -9.76 2.38 -15.94
CA GLU A 539 -9.43 0.99 -16.26
C GLU A 539 -7.92 0.77 -16.08
N LEU A 540 -7.51 -0.29 -15.41
CA LEU A 540 -6.11 -0.72 -15.34
C LEU A 540 -5.94 -2.03 -16.12
N HIS A 541 -5.02 -2.01 -17.10
CA HIS A 541 -4.71 -3.15 -17.95
C HIS A 541 -3.25 -3.58 -17.77
N ASP A 542 -2.97 -4.87 -17.96
CA ASP A 542 -1.62 -5.41 -18.03
C ASP A 542 -1.00 -5.25 -19.43
N GLY A 543 0.28 -5.66 -19.59
CA GLY A 543 1.01 -5.56 -20.85
C GLY A 543 0.44 -6.38 -22.01
N SER A 544 -0.47 -7.32 -21.75
CA SER A 544 -1.23 -8.06 -22.77
C SER A 544 -2.51 -7.34 -23.20
N GLY A 545 -2.87 -6.25 -22.53
CA GLY A 545 -4.13 -5.53 -22.70
C GLY A 545 -5.31 -6.14 -21.92
N THR A 546 -5.05 -7.09 -21.01
CA THR A 546 -6.10 -7.67 -20.16
C THR A 546 -6.49 -6.67 -19.09
N LEU A 547 -7.80 -6.42 -18.91
CA LEU A 547 -8.34 -5.62 -17.81
C LEU A 547 -8.09 -6.33 -16.48
N ILE A 548 -7.35 -5.70 -15.57
CA ILE A 548 -7.02 -6.25 -14.26
C ILE A 548 -7.74 -5.54 -13.11
N ALA A 549 -8.15 -4.29 -13.31
CA ALA A 549 -8.97 -3.55 -12.36
C ALA A 549 -9.78 -2.46 -13.07
N PHE A 550 -10.93 -2.13 -12.52
CA PHE A 550 -11.83 -1.05 -12.96
C PHE A 550 -12.39 -0.32 -11.75
N ASP A 551 -12.50 0.98 -11.85
CA ASP A 551 -13.14 1.83 -10.86
C ASP A 551 -13.92 2.95 -11.52
N ASP A 552 -15.06 3.31 -10.90
CA ASP A 552 -15.98 4.35 -11.34
C ASP A 552 -16.17 5.41 -10.24
N ASP A 553 -16.26 4.95 -8.99
CA ASP A 553 -16.42 5.76 -7.79
C ASP A 553 -15.49 5.21 -6.70
N TRP A 554 -14.43 5.91 -6.32
CA TRP A 554 -13.33 5.42 -5.48
C TRP A 554 -13.75 4.77 -4.15
N LYS A 555 -14.97 5.01 -3.68
CA LYS A 555 -15.48 4.40 -2.44
C LYS A 555 -15.86 2.93 -2.60
N ILE A 556 -15.92 2.39 -3.80
CA ILE A 556 -16.34 1.02 -4.08
C ILE A 556 -15.42 0.43 -5.17
N PRO A 557 -14.74 -0.71 -4.93
CA PRO A 557 -14.79 -1.57 -3.73
C PRO A 557 -13.64 -1.35 -2.73
N GLN A 558 -12.68 -0.43 -2.98
CA GLN A 558 -11.40 -0.38 -2.27
C GLN A 558 -11.27 0.79 -1.28
N ILE A 559 -12.37 1.23 -0.68
CA ILE A 559 -12.40 2.43 0.17
C ILE A 559 -11.29 2.44 1.25
N GLN A 560 -11.05 1.33 1.96
CA GLN A 560 -10.02 1.27 2.97
C GLN A 560 -8.62 1.38 2.38
N ALA A 561 -8.32 0.62 1.32
CA ALA A 561 -7.01 0.69 0.68
C ALA A 561 -6.69 2.12 0.19
N VAL A 562 -7.67 2.80 -0.40
CA VAL A 562 -7.53 4.19 -0.89
C VAL A 562 -7.36 5.17 0.28
N GLN A 563 -8.08 4.97 1.38
CA GLN A 563 -7.97 5.79 2.58
C GLN A 563 -6.65 5.55 3.32
N ALA A 564 -6.22 4.29 3.44
CA ALA A 564 -4.96 3.90 4.09
C ALA A 564 -3.75 4.62 3.49
N VAL A 565 -3.71 4.75 2.16
CA VAL A 565 -2.59 5.40 1.44
C VAL A 565 -2.68 6.94 1.45
N ASN A 566 -3.69 7.55 2.06
CA ASN A 566 -3.92 9.00 2.14
C ASN A 566 -4.02 9.71 0.78
N LEU A 567 -4.48 8.99 -0.25
CA LEU A 567 -4.66 9.51 -1.61
C LEU A 567 -6.12 9.51 -2.06
N ALA A 568 -7.07 9.45 -1.12
CA ALA A 568 -8.49 9.48 -1.44
C ALA A 568 -8.86 10.74 -2.23
N PRO A 569 -9.53 10.61 -3.37
CA PRO A 569 -10.08 11.75 -4.10
C PRO A 569 -11.06 12.56 -3.24
N THR A 570 -11.19 13.85 -3.52
CA THR A 570 -12.07 14.75 -2.75
C THR A 570 -13.52 14.69 -3.22
N ASP A 571 -13.76 14.37 -4.49
CA ASP A 571 -15.10 14.13 -5.04
C ASP A 571 -15.38 12.63 -5.13
N VAL A 572 -16.58 12.21 -4.77
CA VAL A 572 -16.94 10.78 -4.75
C VAL A 572 -17.03 10.13 -6.13
N ARG A 573 -17.24 10.93 -7.16
CA ARG A 573 -17.32 10.50 -8.57
C ARG A 573 -15.96 10.29 -9.23
N GLU A 574 -14.86 10.58 -8.52
CA GLU A 574 -13.51 10.36 -9.01
C GLU A 574 -13.10 8.92 -8.74
N SER A 575 -12.23 8.37 -9.59
CA SER A 575 -11.83 6.97 -9.52
C SER A 575 -10.46 6.82 -8.88
N ALA A 576 -10.28 5.74 -8.09
CA ALA A 576 -8.99 5.35 -7.53
C ALA A 576 -8.84 3.83 -7.41
N ILE A 577 -7.74 3.30 -7.92
CA ILE A 577 -7.39 1.88 -7.83
C ILE A 577 -6.10 1.75 -7.03
N VAL A 578 -6.12 0.96 -5.95
CA VAL A 578 -4.92 0.51 -5.23
C VAL A 578 -4.58 -0.90 -5.71
N SER A 579 -3.40 -1.06 -6.30
CA SER A 579 -2.91 -2.36 -6.74
C SER A 579 -1.56 -2.67 -6.08
N ALA A 580 -1.54 -3.74 -5.29
CA ALA A 580 -0.40 -4.12 -4.47
C ALA A 580 0.30 -5.43 -4.96
N PHE A 581 -0.05 -5.90 -6.17
CA PHE A 581 0.40 -7.19 -6.70
C PHE A 581 0.88 -7.09 -8.15
N LEU A 582 1.27 -5.91 -8.60
CA LEU A 582 1.78 -5.73 -9.95
C LEU A 582 3.18 -6.34 -10.05
N SER A 583 3.33 -7.34 -10.89
CA SER A 583 4.63 -7.93 -11.23
C SER A 583 5.46 -6.95 -12.08
N PRO A 584 6.79 -7.12 -12.18
CA PRO A 584 7.56 -6.41 -13.19
C PRO A 584 6.93 -6.53 -14.57
N GLY A 585 6.71 -5.39 -15.24
CA GLY A 585 6.01 -5.38 -16.53
C GLY A 585 5.45 -4.01 -16.90
N GLN A 586 4.66 -4.00 -17.96
CA GLN A 586 3.99 -2.82 -18.50
C GLN A 586 2.54 -2.80 -18.06
N TYR A 587 2.05 -1.61 -17.71
CA TYR A 587 0.65 -1.40 -17.29
C TYR A 587 0.10 -0.14 -17.94
N THR A 588 -1.21 -0.16 -18.20
CA THR A 588 -1.92 0.94 -18.85
C THR A 588 -3.14 1.33 -18.04
N ALA A 589 -3.23 2.60 -17.64
CA ALA A 589 -4.38 3.21 -17.01
C ALA A 589 -5.16 4.02 -18.03
N ILE A 590 -6.41 3.67 -18.30
CA ILE A 590 -7.26 4.36 -19.30
C ILE A 590 -8.33 5.15 -18.56
N VAL A 591 -8.36 6.47 -18.80
CA VAL A 591 -9.37 7.38 -18.26
C VAL A 591 -10.39 7.71 -19.34
N ARG A 592 -11.67 7.51 -19.00
CA ARG A 592 -12.83 7.86 -19.86
C ARG A 592 -13.82 8.69 -19.08
N GLY A 593 -14.64 9.44 -19.78
CA GLY A 593 -15.83 10.02 -19.17
C GLY A 593 -16.99 9.02 -19.18
N LYS A 594 -17.62 8.80 -18.05
CA LYS A 594 -18.84 8.00 -17.91
C LYS A 594 -19.90 8.48 -18.92
N ASN A 595 -20.57 7.54 -19.56
CA ASN A 595 -21.57 7.82 -20.61
C ASN A 595 -21.00 8.65 -21.79
N ASN A 596 -19.72 8.49 -22.14
CA ASN A 596 -19.03 9.23 -23.20
C ASN A 596 -18.99 10.75 -22.98
N THR A 597 -19.00 11.22 -21.75
CA THR A 597 -18.75 12.62 -21.43
C THR A 597 -17.29 12.99 -21.69
N THR A 598 -17.02 14.27 -21.90
CA THR A 598 -15.68 14.78 -22.22
C THR A 598 -15.32 15.94 -21.32
N GLY A 599 -14.03 16.17 -21.09
CA GLY A 599 -13.56 17.26 -20.25
C GLY A 599 -12.08 17.12 -19.91
N VAL A 600 -11.56 18.08 -19.16
CA VAL A 600 -10.19 18.01 -18.65
C VAL A 600 -10.15 17.08 -17.43
N ALA A 601 -9.23 16.14 -17.45
CA ALA A 601 -8.97 15.22 -16.33
C ALA A 601 -7.49 15.18 -15.98
N LEU A 602 -7.20 14.60 -14.82
CA LEU A 602 -5.86 14.31 -14.34
C LEU A 602 -5.77 12.79 -14.10
N VAL A 603 -4.87 12.11 -14.82
CA VAL A 603 -4.49 10.73 -14.51
C VAL A 603 -3.22 10.74 -13.66
N GLU A 604 -3.21 9.95 -12.60
CA GLU A 604 -2.06 9.86 -11.71
C GLU A 604 -1.70 8.41 -11.42
N ALA A 605 -0.42 8.14 -11.26
CA ALA A 605 0.11 6.88 -10.77
C ALA A 605 1.16 7.17 -9.70
N TYR A 606 0.96 6.64 -8.50
CA TYR A 606 1.88 6.78 -7.37
C TYR A 606 2.43 5.42 -6.99
N ARG A 607 3.74 5.38 -6.76
CA ARG A 607 4.36 4.29 -6.03
C ARG A 607 4.41 4.67 -4.55
N ILE A 608 3.80 3.85 -3.71
CA ILE A 608 3.88 4.00 -2.26
C ILE A 608 5.19 3.35 -1.79
N PRO A 609 6.02 4.07 -1.04
CA PRO A 609 7.31 3.58 -0.55
C PRO A 609 7.18 2.34 0.31
#